data_c102a6753955666aa65867c898096cb8
#
_entry.id   c102a6753955666aa65867c898096cb8
#
_cell.length_a   1.000
_cell.length_b   1.000
_cell.length_c   1.000
_cell.angle_alpha   90.00
_cell.angle_beta   90.00
_cell.angle_gamma   90.00
#
_symmetry.space_group_name_H-M   'P 1'
#
loop_
_entity.id
_entity.type
_entity.pdbx_description
1 polymer ?
#
loop_
_entity_poly.entity_id
_entity_poly.type
_entity_poly.pdbx_seq_one_letter_code
_entity_poly.pdbx_strand_id
1 'polypeptide(L)'
;MIKEIIMSFMVATTSVEMPEVHAFRQSEATCLAKNMYFEARSEGLAGLVATTQVVFNRLESEEYPNTICGVIEQAKLSQWWLKEKGIKKPIKNKCQFSWFCDGYSDEPKDEKTYNEIYNLAEEFIAGKHKNMIDITDGAMWYHADYVHPRWANHKEVTTKVGR
;
A
#
# COMPACT_ATOMS: atom_id res chain seq x y z
N MET A 1 -17.46 48.99 39.61
CA MET A 1 -16.83 47.69 39.28
C MET A 1 -17.45 47.18 37.98
N ILE A 2 -16.72 47.37 36.87
CA ILE A 2 -17.13 46.91 35.54
C ILE A 2 -16.53 45.53 35.38
N LYS A 3 -17.33 44.45 35.26
CA LYS A 3 -16.91 43.11 34.93
C LYS A 3 -16.79 43.02 33.40
N GLU A 4 -15.58 42.98 32.87
CA GLU A 4 -15.35 42.63 31.48
C GLU A 4 -15.62 41.16 31.29
N ILE A 5 -16.60 40.83 30.43
CA ILE A 5 -16.85 39.48 29.96
C ILE A 5 -15.96 39.29 28.72
N ILE A 6 -14.84 38.60 28.89
CA ILE A 6 -14.02 38.15 27.75
C ILE A 6 -14.71 36.96 27.11
N MET A 7 -15.39 37.24 26.00
CA MET A 7 -15.99 36.20 25.16
C MET A 7 -14.88 35.60 24.32
N SER A 8 -14.39 34.40 24.73
CA SER A 8 -13.40 33.64 23.97
C SER A 8 -14.07 32.98 22.76
N PHE A 9 -13.87 33.57 21.59
CA PHE A 9 -14.26 32.94 20.33
C PHE A 9 -13.30 31.79 20.05
N MET A 10 -13.72 30.54 20.28
CA MET A 10 -13.07 29.36 19.70
C MET A 10 -13.37 29.36 18.20
N VAL A 11 -12.41 29.83 17.42
CA VAL A 11 -12.42 29.60 15.97
C VAL A 11 -12.06 28.14 15.75
N ALA A 12 -13.05 27.31 15.44
CA ALA A 12 -12.82 25.96 14.95
C ALA A 12 -12.18 26.09 13.55
N THR A 13 -10.88 25.95 13.46
CA THR A 13 -10.17 25.85 12.17
C THR A 13 -10.46 24.46 11.60
N THR A 14 -11.50 24.34 10.81
CA THR A 14 -11.65 23.20 9.90
C THR A 14 -10.55 23.37 8.83
N SER A 15 -9.50 22.57 8.94
CA SER A 15 -8.50 22.50 7.87
C SER A 15 -9.16 21.88 6.63
N VAL A 16 -9.53 22.72 5.67
CA VAL A 16 -9.98 22.28 4.36
C VAL A 16 -8.76 21.72 3.65
N GLU A 17 -8.71 20.41 3.49
CA GLU A 17 -7.64 19.76 2.73
C GLU A 17 -7.71 20.20 1.26
N MET A 18 -6.56 20.51 0.67
CA MET A 18 -6.47 20.89 -0.74
C MET A 18 -6.99 19.74 -1.62
N PRO A 19 -7.83 19.99 -2.64
CA PRO A 19 -8.39 18.94 -3.49
C PRO A 19 -7.34 18.00 -4.10
N GLU A 20 -6.17 18.51 -4.47
CA GLU A 20 -5.06 17.74 -5.01
C GLU A 20 -4.47 16.76 -3.98
N VAL A 21 -4.33 17.19 -2.73
CA VAL A 21 -3.84 16.34 -1.64
C VAL A 21 -4.85 15.24 -1.34
N HIS A 22 -6.13 15.55 -1.33
CA HIS A 22 -7.19 14.57 -1.16
C HIS A 22 -7.20 13.53 -2.28
N ALA A 23 -7.13 13.96 -3.55
CA ALA A 23 -7.08 13.06 -4.71
C ALA A 23 -5.83 12.16 -4.67
N PHE A 24 -4.68 12.70 -4.28
CA PHE A 24 -3.44 11.93 -4.12
C PHE A 24 -3.61 10.86 -3.03
N ARG A 25 -4.10 11.21 -1.85
CA ARG A 25 -4.35 10.23 -0.77
C ARG A 25 -5.32 9.14 -1.18
N GLN A 26 -6.38 9.50 -1.90
CA GLN A 26 -7.37 8.54 -2.40
C GLN A 26 -6.75 7.57 -3.40
N SER A 27 -5.85 8.02 -4.28
CA SER A 27 -5.13 7.14 -5.20
C SER A 27 -4.20 6.18 -4.47
N GLU A 28 -3.44 6.66 -3.48
CA GLU A 28 -2.56 5.84 -2.64
C GLU A 28 -3.36 4.79 -1.83
N ALA A 29 -4.53 5.17 -1.30
CA ALA A 29 -5.43 4.24 -0.60
C ALA A 29 -5.96 3.16 -1.55
N THR A 30 -6.30 3.53 -2.77
CA THR A 30 -6.77 2.58 -3.79
C THR A 30 -5.67 1.57 -4.16
N CYS A 31 -4.44 2.04 -4.39
CA CYS A 31 -3.31 1.15 -4.66
C CYS A 31 -3.07 0.20 -3.50
N LEU A 32 -3.03 0.71 -2.25
CA LEU A 32 -2.79 -0.11 -1.07
C LEU A 32 -3.90 -1.15 -0.88
N ALA A 33 -5.17 -0.74 -0.98
CA ALA A 33 -6.32 -1.63 -0.83
C ALA A 33 -6.35 -2.72 -1.89
N LYS A 34 -6.06 -2.40 -3.16
CA LYS A 34 -5.95 -3.40 -4.22
C LYS A 34 -4.83 -4.39 -3.91
N ASN A 35 -3.67 -3.92 -3.47
CA ASN A 35 -2.57 -4.81 -3.11
C ASN A 35 -2.95 -5.75 -1.95
N MET A 36 -3.49 -5.22 -0.87
CA MET A 36 -3.98 -6.01 0.26
C MET A 36 -5.02 -7.05 -0.17
N TYR A 37 -5.96 -6.65 -1.05
CA TYR A 37 -7.01 -7.54 -1.54
C TYR A 37 -6.44 -8.70 -2.36
N PHE A 38 -5.60 -8.44 -3.34
CA PHE A 38 -5.08 -9.48 -4.23
C PHE A 38 -4.04 -10.38 -3.56
N GLU A 39 -3.24 -9.83 -2.65
CA GLU A 39 -2.16 -10.57 -1.98
C GLU A 39 -2.62 -11.31 -0.72
N ALA A 40 -3.56 -10.74 0.05
CA ALA A 40 -3.77 -11.21 1.42
C ALA A 40 -5.23 -11.31 1.89
N ARG A 41 -6.26 -11.14 1.03
CA ARG A 41 -7.66 -11.17 1.48
C ARG A 41 -8.08 -12.48 2.18
N SER A 42 -7.41 -13.59 1.89
CA SER A 42 -7.67 -14.90 2.51
C SER A 42 -6.83 -15.19 3.75
N GLU A 43 -5.86 -14.34 4.06
CA GLU A 43 -4.88 -14.56 5.14
C GLU A 43 -5.29 -13.91 6.47
N GLY A 44 -6.49 -13.32 6.53
CA GLY A 44 -7.00 -12.61 7.69
C GLY A 44 -6.24 -11.31 7.98
N LEU A 45 -6.55 -10.69 9.13
CA LEU A 45 -6.01 -9.38 9.49
C LEU A 45 -4.47 -9.37 9.55
N ALA A 46 -3.86 -10.41 10.10
CA ALA A 46 -2.40 -10.47 10.22
C ALA A 46 -1.70 -10.47 8.84
N GLY A 47 -2.26 -11.18 7.86
CA GLY A 47 -1.74 -11.16 6.49
C GLY A 47 -1.91 -9.81 5.81
N LEU A 48 -3.07 -9.15 6.00
CA LEU A 48 -3.31 -7.80 5.49
C LEU A 48 -2.33 -6.78 6.08
N VAL A 49 -2.09 -6.85 7.40
CA VAL A 49 -1.13 -5.99 8.10
C VAL A 49 0.29 -6.25 7.61
N ALA A 50 0.72 -7.51 7.54
CA ALA A 50 2.07 -7.85 7.08
C ALA A 50 2.34 -7.38 5.65
N THR A 51 1.41 -7.61 4.73
CA THR A 51 1.52 -7.14 3.34
C THR A 51 1.64 -5.62 3.28
N THR A 52 0.88 -4.90 4.10
CA THR A 52 0.96 -3.44 4.22
C THR A 52 2.31 -2.99 4.76
N GLN A 53 2.80 -3.62 5.82
CA GLN A 53 4.09 -3.27 6.43
C GLN A 53 5.26 -3.48 5.47
N VAL A 54 5.24 -4.54 4.65
CA VAL A 54 6.25 -4.71 3.60
C VAL A 54 6.24 -3.54 2.59
N VAL A 55 5.07 -3.03 2.22
CA VAL A 55 4.97 -1.83 1.35
C VAL A 55 5.57 -0.61 2.05
N PHE A 56 5.28 -0.39 3.33
CA PHE A 56 5.83 0.74 4.10
C PHE A 56 7.35 0.60 4.33
N ASN A 57 7.86 -0.60 4.62
CA ASN A 57 9.29 -0.85 4.76
C ASN A 57 10.04 -0.51 3.44
N ARG A 58 9.43 -0.79 2.30
CA ARG A 58 9.98 -0.39 0.99
C ARG A 58 9.95 1.11 0.79
N LEU A 59 8.90 1.82 1.24
CA LEU A 59 8.82 3.28 1.17
C LEU A 59 9.92 3.98 1.98
N GLU A 60 10.37 3.37 3.07
CA GLU A 60 11.45 3.89 3.91
C GLU A 60 12.84 3.62 3.32
N SER A 61 12.94 2.78 2.29
CA SER A 61 14.19 2.43 1.64
C SER A 61 14.43 3.26 0.39
N GLU A 62 15.65 3.79 0.23
CA GLU A 62 16.07 4.53 -0.96
C GLU A 62 16.11 3.67 -2.25
N GLU A 63 16.04 2.34 -2.10
CA GLU A 63 16.04 1.39 -3.24
C GLU A 63 14.67 1.32 -3.94
N TYR A 64 13.62 1.86 -3.36
CA TYR A 64 12.26 1.77 -3.85
C TYR A 64 11.65 3.15 -4.15
N PRO A 65 10.56 3.20 -4.95
CA PRO A 65 9.80 4.43 -5.16
C PRO A 65 9.27 5.00 -3.83
N ASN A 66 9.14 6.32 -3.76
CA ASN A 66 8.70 7.05 -2.58
C ASN A 66 7.18 7.27 -2.48
N THR A 67 6.38 6.50 -3.22
CA THR A 67 4.92 6.50 -3.15
C THR A 67 4.39 5.06 -3.06
N ILE A 68 3.24 4.88 -2.43
CA ILE A 68 2.62 3.55 -2.28
C ILE A 68 2.29 2.96 -3.65
N CYS A 69 1.63 3.72 -4.53
CA CYS A 69 1.37 3.28 -5.89
C CYS A 69 2.67 2.96 -6.63
N GLY A 70 3.71 3.77 -6.49
CA GLY A 70 5.01 3.53 -7.10
C GLY A 70 5.65 2.20 -6.68
N VAL A 71 5.58 1.86 -5.39
CA VAL A 71 6.08 0.58 -4.86
C VAL A 71 5.26 -0.59 -5.39
N ILE A 72 3.93 -0.45 -5.40
CA ILE A 72 3.01 -1.53 -5.76
C ILE A 72 3.04 -1.80 -7.27
N GLU A 73 3.04 -0.75 -8.08
CA GLU A 73 3.01 -0.83 -9.55
C GLU A 73 4.41 -1.00 -10.17
N GLN A 74 5.43 -1.22 -9.34
CA GLN A 74 6.80 -1.40 -9.81
C GLN A 74 6.91 -2.62 -10.74
N ALA A 75 7.36 -2.39 -11.97
CA ALA A 75 7.36 -3.39 -13.02
C ALA A 75 8.52 -3.19 -14.00
N LYS A 76 8.94 -4.28 -14.64
CA LYS A 76 9.78 -4.17 -15.83
C LYS A 76 8.94 -3.70 -17.02
N LEU A 77 9.34 -2.58 -17.63
CA LEU A 77 8.60 -1.98 -18.72
C LEU A 77 9.08 -2.50 -20.08
N SER A 78 8.16 -2.63 -21.02
CA SER A 78 8.45 -2.95 -22.42
C SER A 78 9.15 -1.77 -23.09
N GLN A 79 10.39 -1.97 -23.50
CA GLN A 79 11.19 -0.93 -24.19
C GLN A 79 10.58 -0.58 -25.54
N TRP A 80 9.96 -1.54 -26.24
CA TRP A 80 9.29 -1.29 -27.50
C TRP A 80 8.11 -0.32 -27.35
N TRP A 81 7.19 -0.59 -26.39
CA TRP A 81 6.05 0.30 -26.14
C TRP A 81 6.47 1.68 -25.68
N LEU A 82 7.53 1.75 -24.87
CA LEU A 82 8.06 3.03 -24.38
C LEU A 82 8.64 3.87 -25.53
N LYS A 83 9.44 3.26 -26.41
CA LYS A 83 10.13 3.96 -27.52
C LYS A 83 9.18 4.32 -28.66
N GLU A 84 8.34 3.38 -29.10
CA GLU A 84 7.50 3.55 -30.28
C GLU A 84 6.18 4.26 -30.00
N LYS A 85 5.66 4.17 -28.80
CA LYS A 85 4.35 4.70 -28.42
C LYS A 85 4.36 5.69 -27.25
N GLY A 86 5.48 5.86 -26.55
CA GLY A 86 5.54 6.66 -25.35
C GLY A 86 4.75 6.08 -24.16
N ILE A 87 4.35 4.80 -24.24
CA ILE A 87 3.49 4.14 -23.25
C ILE A 87 4.33 3.30 -22.29
N LYS A 88 4.18 3.56 -20.99
CA LYS A 88 4.76 2.74 -19.92
C LYS A 88 3.94 1.45 -19.75
N LYS A 89 4.21 0.44 -20.57
CA LYS A 89 3.51 -0.84 -20.52
C LYS A 89 4.34 -1.89 -19.75
N PRO A 90 3.84 -2.43 -18.63
CA PRO A 90 4.47 -3.53 -17.91
C PRO A 90 4.61 -4.78 -18.81
N ILE A 91 5.72 -5.50 -18.64
CA ILE A 91 5.89 -6.82 -19.23
C ILE A 91 5.13 -7.82 -18.36
N LYS A 92 4.29 -8.66 -19.00
CA LYS A 92 3.51 -9.67 -18.32
C LYS A 92 4.38 -10.53 -17.39
N ASN A 93 3.91 -10.74 -16.15
CA ASN A 93 4.58 -11.52 -15.10
C ASN A 93 5.97 -10.99 -14.72
N LYS A 94 6.24 -9.69 -14.89
CA LYS A 94 7.50 -9.03 -14.51
C LYS A 94 7.26 -7.82 -13.59
N CYS A 95 6.26 -7.93 -12.71
CA CYS A 95 5.90 -6.94 -11.71
C CYS A 95 6.32 -7.38 -10.31
N GLN A 96 6.47 -6.42 -9.42
CA GLN A 96 6.81 -6.66 -8.02
C GLN A 96 5.69 -7.44 -7.31
N PHE A 97 4.45 -7.03 -7.57
CA PHE A 97 3.24 -7.73 -7.16
C PHE A 97 2.60 -8.36 -8.41
N SER A 98 2.42 -9.69 -8.38
CA SER A 98 2.10 -10.47 -9.59
C SER A 98 0.76 -10.07 -10.20
N TRP A 99 -0.23 -9.73 -9.38
CA TRP A 99 -1.58 -9.38 -9.83
C TRP A 99 -1.59 -8.17 -10.77
N PHE A 100 -0.67 -7.22 -10.59
CA PHE A 100 -0.63 -5.98 -11.37
C PHE A 100 -0.33 -6.18 -12.87
N CYS A 101 0.30 -7.29 -13.25
CA CYS A 101 0.62 -7.55 -14.65
C CYS A 101 0.52 -9.03 -15.06
N ASP A 102 -0.32 -9.81 -14.40
CA ASP A 102 -0.60 -11.22 -14.75
C ASP A 102 -1.52 -11.35 -15.97
N GLY A 103 -2.17 -10.27 -16.37
CA GLY A 103 -3.08 -10.19 -17.52
C GLY A 103 -4.52 -10.52 -17.19
N TYR A 104 -4.87 -10.63 -15.91
CA TYR A 104 -6.25 -10.68 -15.44
C TYR A 104 -6.76 -9.28 -15.08
N SER A 105 -8.01 -9.18 -14.67
CA SER A 105 -8.61 -7.91 -14.24
C SER A 105 -8.12 -7.55 -12.85
N ASP A 106 -7.67 -6.30 -12.69
CA ASP A 106 -7.27 -5.69 -11.42
C ASP A 106 -8.46 -5.10 -10.64
N GLU A 107 -9.69 -5.46 -11.04
CA GLU A 107 -10.90 -5.04 -10.33
C GLU A 107 -11.31 -6.10 -9.31
N PRO A 108 -11.41 -5.73 -8.01
CA PRO A 108 -11.88 -6.61 -6.97
C PRO A 108 -13.31 -7.10 -7.24
N LYS A 109 -13.52 -8.41 -7.16
CA LYS A 109 -14.85 -9.02 -7.45
C LYS A 109 -15.76 -9.08 -6.22
N ASP A 110 -15.16 -9.21 -5.03
CA ASP A 110 -15.90 -9.18 -3.76
C ASP A 110 -15.87 -7.75 -3.22
N GLU A 111 -16.90 -7.00 -3.56
CA GLU A 111 -17.05 -5.60 -3.23
C GLU A 111 -17.11 -5.37 -1.70
N LYS A 112 -17.77 -6.27 -0.96
CA LYS A 112 -17.86 -6.15 0.50
C LYS A 112 -16.49 -6.28 1.14
N THR A 113 -15.78 -7.36 0.83
CA THR A 113 -14.41 -7.58 1.34
C THR A 113 -13.47 -6.46 0.91
N TYR A 114 -13.60 -5.97 -0.32
CA TYR A 114 -12.77 -4.87 -0.79
C TYR A 114 -13.02 -3.57 -0.02
N ASN A 115 -14.28 -3.23 0.26
CA ASN A 115 -14.61 -2.02 1.02
C ASN A 115 -14.09 -2.08 2.47
N GLU A 116 -14.14 -3.25 3.11
CA GLU A 116 -13.54 -3.45 4.44
C GLU A 116 -12.03 -3.23 4.40
N ILE A 117 -11.35 -3.79 3.39
CA ILE A 117 -9.89 -3.64 3.18
C ILE A 117 -9.54 -2.18 2.83
N TYR A 118 -10.36 -1.51 2.02
CA TYR A 118 -10.14 -0.11 1.65
C TYR A 118 -10.20 0.81 2.88
N ASN A 119 -11.16 0.61 3.77
CA ASN A 119 -11.23 1.35 5.03
C ASN A 119 -9.97 1.14 5.89
N LEU A 120 -9.47 -0.09 5.95
CA LEU A 120 -8.22 -0.38 6.66
C LEU A 120 -7.01 0.31 5.99
N ALA A 121 -6.94 0.32 4.66
CA ALA A 121 -5.90 1.03 3.93
C ALA A 121 -5.92 2.53 4.20
N GLU A 122 -7.10 3.15 4.22
CA GLU A 122 -7.25 4.57 4.59
C GLU A 122 -6.76 4.85 6.01
N GLU A 123 -7.03 3.94 6.96
CA GLU A 123 -6.54 4.07 8.34
C GLU A 123 -5.01 4.04 8.42
N PHE A 124 -4.35 3.18 7.65
CA PHE A 124 -2.89 3.15 7.55
C PHE A 124 -2.35 4.46 6.98
N ILE A 125 -2.92 4.96 5.89
CA ILE A 125 -2.49 6.21 5.25
C ILE A 125 -2.75 7.43 6.14
N ALA A 126 -3.84 7.43 6.90
CA ALA A 126 -4.13 8.45 7.89
C ALA A 126 -3.20 8.40 9.13
N GLY A 127 -2.30 7.41 9.20
CA GLY A 127 -1.35 7.26 10.31
C GLY A 127 -1.98 6.74 11.60
N LYS A 128 -3.20 6.21 11.58
CA LYS A 128 -3.83 5.63 12.77
C LYS A 128 -3.02 4.47 13.35
N HIS A 129 -2.26 3.78 12.52
CA HIS A 129 -1.43 2.62 12.89
C HIS A 129 0.07 2.93 12.99
N LYS A 130 0.47 4.22 13.05
CA LYS A 130 1.89 4.64 13.08
C LYS A 130 2.72 4.10 14.25
N ASN A 131 2.06 3.73 15.34
CA ASN A 131 2.71 3.15 16.53
C ASN A 131 2.56 1.62 16.59
N MET A 132 2.02 0.99 15.53
CA MET A 132 1.92 -0.46 15.46
C MET A 132 3.32 -1.07 15.31
N ILE A 133 3.58 -2.15 16.07
CA ILE A 133 4.82 -2.89 15.92
C ILE A 133 4.85 -3.51 14.52
N ASP A 134 5.98 -3.40 13.83
CA ASP A 134 6.19 -4.10 12.58
C ASP A 134 6.30 -5.61 12.84
N ILE A 135 5.23 -6.33 12.52
CA ILE A 135 5.17 -7.78 12.69
C ILE A 135 6.01 -8.53 11.65
N THR A 136 6.57 -7.83 10.67
CA THR A 136 7.41 -8.40 9.62
C THR A 136 8.91 -8.25 9.92
N ASP A 137 9.25 -7.54 11.02
CA ASP A 137 10.62 -7.25 11.41
C ASP A 137 11.47 -6.63 10.30
N GLY A 138 10.91 -5.61 9.65
CA GLY A 138 11.57 -4.88 8.57
C GLY A 138 11.62 -5.63 7.22
N ALA A 139 10.85 -6.70 7.06
CA ALA A 139 10.87 -7.46 5.81
C ALA A 139 10.45 -6.61 4.61
N MET A 140 11.22 -6.71 3.53
CA MET A 140 10.91 -6.12 2.23
C MET A 140 10.53 -7.16 1.17
N TRP A 141 10.56 -8.45 1.53
CA TRP A 141 10.28 -9.59 0.66
C TRP A 141 9.46 -10.62 1.40
N TYR A 142 8.52 -11.24 0.74
CA TYR A 142 7.74 -12.35 1.30
C TYR A 142 7.36 -13.36 0.21
N HIS A 143 7.05 -14.55 0.62
CA HIS A 143 6.46 -15.60 -0.22
C HIS A 143 5.60 -16.52 0.63
N ALA A 144 4.69 -17.23 0.01
CA ALA A 144 3.92 -18.28 0.68
C ALA A 144 4.85 -19.45 1.05
N ASP A 145 4.56 -20.13 2.15
CA ASP A 145 5.41 -21.20 2.69
C ASP A 145 5.51 -22.44 1.78
N TYR A 146 4.55 -22.63 0.89
CA TYR A 146 4.54 -23.69 -0.12
C TYR A 146 5.24 -23.30 -1.44
N VAL A 147 5.79 -22.06 -1.52
CA VAL A 147 6.56 -21.56 -2.67
C VAL A 147 7.99 -21.29 -2.23
N HIS A 148 8.97 -21.76 -3.01
CA HIS A 148 10.38 -21.47 -2.73
C HIS A 148 11.04 -20.73 -3.91
N PRO A 149 10.93 -19.39 -3.97
CA PRO A 149 11.51 -18.61 -5.05
C PRO A 149 13.04 -18.60 -4.93
N ARG A 150 13.74 -18.54 -6.06
CA ARG A 150 15.21 -18.59 -6.09
C ARG A 150 15.88 -17.53 -5.23
N TRP A 151 15.29 -16.36 -5.10
CA TRP A 151 15.83 -15.27 -4.29
C TRP A 151 15.78 -15.59 -2.77
N ALA A 152 14.88 -16.44 -2.31
CA ALA A 152 14.78 -16.83 -0.89
C ALA A 152 16.05 -17.54 -0.39
N ASN A 153 16.81 -18.19 -1.26
CA ASN A 153 18.10 -18.81 -0.90
C ASN A 153 19.17 -17.81 -0.46
N HIS A 154 18.98 -16.51 -0.76
CA HIS A 154 19.94 -15.43 -0.47
C HIS A 154 19.38 -14.42 0.54
N LYS A 155 18.27 -14.74 1.20
CA LYS A 155 17.60 -13.88 2.19
C LYS A 155 17.42 -14.65 3.50
N GLU A 156 17.66 -13.97 4.60
CA GLU A 156 17.34 -14.50 5.92
C GLU A 156 15.83 -14.41 6.17
N VAL A 157 15.25 -15.41 6.80
CA VAL A 157 13.85 -15.40 7.22
C VAL A 157 13.75 -14.62 8.52
N THR A 158 13.08 -13.47 8.49
CA THR A 158 12.90 -12.62 9.67
C THR A 158 11.69 -13.08 10.49
N THR A 159 10.59 -13.42 9.80
CA THR A 159 9.35 -13.84 10.49
C THR A 159 8.49 -14.72 9.60
N LYS A 160 7.54 -15.42 10.23
CA LYS A 160 6.45 -16.14 9.57
C LYS A 160 5.12 -15.59 10.08
N VAL A 161 4.27 -15.12 9.18
CA VAL A 161 2.95 -14.55 9.48
C VAL A 161 1.87 -15.43 8.86
N GLY A 162 0.79 -15.67 9.61
CA GLY A 162 -0.29 -16.54 9.17
C GLY A 162 -0.10 -18.00 9.57
N ARG A 163 -0.78 -18.89 8.86
CA ARG A 163 -0.80 -20.34 9.15
C ARG A 163 0.45 -21.05 8.65
#